data_3ce4c3a5b038aad546dceb458debbce4
#
_entry.id   3ce4c3a5b038aad546dceb458debbce4
#
_cell.length_a   1.000
_cell.length_b   1.000
_cell.length_c   1.000
_cell.angle_alpha   90.00
_cell.angle_beta   90.00
_cell.angle_gamma   90.00
#
_symmetry.space_group_name_H-M   'P 1'
#
loop_
_entity.id
_entity.type
_entity.pdbx_description
1 polymer ?
#
loop_
_entity_poly.entity_id
_entity_poly.type
_entity_poly.pdbx_seq_one_letter_code
_entity_poly.pdbx_strand_id
1 'polypeptide(L)'
;MNEMVTIPKEEYLRLKAIEEDLADLNSAADVLARIKTGTEELIPSAIVDRLLAGDAPLTVWREYRGLSQAELARQSGVNRIQIIDIEAGRKTGSAATLKKLATVLQVDMDDLFEASDV
;
A
#
# COMPACT_ATOMS: atom_id res chain seq x y z
N MET A 1 -21.98 5.50 6.94
CA MET A 1 -21.66 6.01 5.67
C MET A 1 -20.59 5.20 5.02
N ASN A 2 -20.84 4.87 3.82
CA ASN A 2 -19.98 3.92 3.16
C ASN A 2 -19.08 4.53 2.15
N GLU A 3 -18.58 5.70 2.46
CA GLU A 3 -17.69 6.33 1.54
C GLU A 3 -16.38 5.57 1.45
N MET A 4 -16.01 5.32 0.25
CA MET A 4 -14.72 4.73 -0.02
C MET A 4 -13.70 5.84 0.09
N VAL A 5 -12.90 5.78 1.12
CA VAL A 5 -11.80 6.72 1.27
C VAL A 5 -10.54 6.05 0.77
N THR A 6 -9.83 6.73 -0.12
CA THR A 6 -8.63 6.16 -0.72
C THR A 6 -7.45 7.06 -0.43
N ILE A 7 -6.46 6.55 0.28
CA ILE A 7 -5.29 7.31 0.73
C ILE A 7 -4.08 6.40 0.82
N PRO A 8 -2.86 6.97 0.81
CA PRO A 8 -1.66 6.17 1.09
C PRO A 8 -1.67 5.67 2.53
N LYS A 9 -1.06 4.52 2.75
CA LYS A 9 -1.02 3.90 4.06
C LYS A 9 -0.48 4.85 5.14
N GLU A 10 0.61 5.52 4.85
CA GLU A 10 1.25 6.41 5.82
C GLU A 10 0.33 7.56 6.20
N GLU A 11 -0.37 8.09 5.24
CA GLU A 11 -1.30 9.18 5.48
C GLU A 11 -2.50 8.69 6.28
N TYR A 12 -2.94 7.46 6.01
CA TYR A 12 -4.02 6.88 6.76
C TYR A 12 -3.66 6.75 8.24
N LEU A 13 -2.44 6.29 8.53
CA LEU A 13 -1.99 6.17 9.91
C LEU A 13 -1.96 7.51 10.62
N ARG A 14 -1.48 8.52 9.92
CA ARG A 14 -1.43 9.87 10.48
C ARG A 14 -2.83 10.41 10.73
N LEU A 15 -3.74 10.17 9.82
CA LEU A 15 -5.11 10.64 9.96
C LEU A 15 -5.85 9.93 11.07
N LYS A 16 -5.60 8.64 11.26
CA LYS A 16 -6.22 7.92 12.37
C LYS A 16 -5.80 8.52 13.70
N ALA A 17 -4.53 8.88 13.82
CA ALA A 17 -4.05 9.51 15.05
C ALA A 17 -4.72 10.86 15.25
N ILE A 18 -4.87 11.64 14.19
CA ILE A 18 -5.53 12.94 14.29
C ILE A 18 -6.99 12.76 14.67
N GLU A 19 -7.67 11.81 14.06
CA GLU A 19 -9.07 11.57 14.34
C GLU A 19 -9.29 11.16 15.78
N GLU A 20 -8.42 10.31 16.30
CA GLU A 20 -8.50 9.87 17.69
C GLU A 20 -8.28 11.03 18.65
N ASP A 21 -7.40 11.94 18.29
CA ASP A 21 -7.09 13.08 19.17
C ASP A 21 -8.16 14.14 19.15
N LEU A 22 -8.66 14.44 17.97
CA LEU A 22 -9.55 15.58 17.78
C LEU A 22 -11.02 15.24 17.95
N ALA A 23 -11.40 14.03 17.66
CA ALA A 23 -12.80 13.63 17.63
C ALA A 23 -13.64 14.56 16.76
N ASP A 24 -13.01 15.17 15.76
CA ASP A 24 -13.65 16.12 14.86
C ASP A 24 -13.66 15.53 13.45
N LEU A 25 -14.76 14.91 13.10
CA LEU A 25 -14.86 14.22 11.82
C LEU A 25 -14.85 15.16 10.63
N ASN A 26 -15.30 16.39 10.83
CA ASN A 26 -15.29 17.35 9.71
C ASN A 26 -13.86 17.71 9.32
N SER A 27 -13.01 17.93 10.30
CA SER A 27 -11.62 18.23 10.03
C SER A 27 -10.93 17.05 9.36
N ALA A 28 -11.25 15.84 9.82
CA ALA A 28 -10.67 14.64 9.22
C ALA A 28 -11.09 14.51 7.76
N ALA A 29 -12.35 14.78 7.47
CA ALA A 29 -12.83 14.69 6.10
C ALA A 29 -12.13 15.70 5.20
N ASP A 30 -11.91 16.91 5.68
CA ASP A 30 -11.21 17.93 4.90
C ASP A 30 -9.77 17.52 4.62
N VAL A 31 -9.11 16.95 5.62
CA VAL A 31 -7.73 16.49 5.44
C VAL A 31 -7.69 15.35 4.43
N LEU A 32 -8.61 14.40 4.54
CA LEU A 32 -8.68 13.28 3.62
C LEU A 32 -8.85 13.74 2.17
N ALA A 33 -9.66 14.78 1.97
CA ALA A 33 -9.90 15.28 0.63
C ALA A 33 -8.65 15.85 -0.03
N ARG A 34 -7.64 16.20 0.75
CA ARG A 34 -6.40 16.77 0.21
C ARG A 34 -5.27 15.76 0.11
N ILE A 35 -5.46 14.55 0.63
CA ILE A 35 -4.40 13.55 0.62
C ILE A 35 -4.45 12.79 -0.69
N LYS A 36 -3.33 12.74 -1.35
CA LYS A 36 -3.20 12.00 -2.61
C LYS A 36 -1.87 11.27 -2.62
N THR A 37 -1.84 10.18 -3.36
CA THR A 37 -0.58 9.46 -3.57
C THR A 37 0.32 10.26 -4.49
N GLY A 38 1.54 9.80 -4.66
CA GLY A 38 2.46 10.40 -5.62
C GLY A 38 1.93 10.38 -7.05
N THR A 39 1.00 9.47 -7.34
CA THR A 39 0.33 9.39 -8.63
C THR A 39 -1.04 10.07 -8.58
N GLU A 40 -1.36 10.71 -7.48
CA GLU A 40 -2.65 11.32 -7.22
C GLU A 40 -3.79 10.32 -7.21
N GLU A 41 -3.47 9.08 -6.94
CA GLU A 41 -4.47 8.03 -6.81
C GLU A 41 -4.90 7.92 -5.35
N LEU A 42 -6.20 7.81 -5.14
CA LEU A 42 -6.74 7.58 -3.80
C LEU A 42 -6.87 6.08 -3.58
N ILE A 43 -6.53 5.65 -2.39
CA ILE A 43 -6.49 4.22 -2.06
C ILE A 43 -7.70 3.86 -1.21
N PRO A 44 -8.48 2.82 -1.60
CA PRO A 44 -9.61 2.39 -0.78
C PRO A 44 -9.19 2.05 0.65
N SER A 45 -9.97 2.47 1.61
CA SER A 45 -9.64 2.22 3.01
C SER A 45 -9.55 0.73 3.33
N ALA A 46 -10.30 -0.11 2.61
CA ALA A 46 -10.21 -1.55 2.80
C ALA A 46 -8.81 -2.08 2.51
N ILE A 47 -8.14 -1.49 1.51
CA ILE A 47 -6.77 -1.87 1.19
C ILE A 47 -5.83 -1.44 2.32
N VAL A 48 -6.01 -0.22 2.80
CA VAL A 48 -5.19 0.29 3.89
C VAL A 48 -5.39 -0.55 5.15
N ASP A 49 -6.62 -0.96 5.41
CA ASP A 49 -6.91 -1.80 6.56
C ASP A 49 -6.17 -3.13 6.50
N ARG A 50 -6.07 -3.73 5.32
CA ARG A 50 -5.31 -4.97 5.16
C ARG A 50 -3.83 -4.75 5.46
N LEU A 51 -3.29 -3.63 5.01
CA LEU A 51 -1.88 -3.31 5.28
C LEU A 51 -1.65 -3.13 6.78
N LEU A 52 -2.59 -2.49 7.46
CA LEU A 52 -2.48 -2.30 8.90
C LEU A 52 -2.65 -3.60 9.68
N ALA A 53 -3.41 -4.53 9.13
CA ALA A 53 -3.61 -5.83 9.76
C ALA A 53 -2.38 -6.72 9.67
N GLY A 54 -1.37 -6.32 8.90
CA GLY A 54 -0.15 -7.09 8.78
C GLY A 54 -0.06 -7.94 7.53
N ASP A 55 -1.00 -7.79 6.61
CA ASP A 55 -0.92 -8.49 5.33
C ASP A 55 0.32 -8.03 4.58
N ALA A 56 0.92 -8.95 3.83
CA ALA A 56 2.12 -8.61 3.06
C ALA A 56 1.81 -7.50 2.06
N PRO A 57 2.52 -6.38 2.13
CA PRO A 57 2.21 -5.26 1.24
C PRO A 57 2.27 -5.62 -0.24
N LEU A 58 3.23 -6.43 -0.64
CA LEU A 58 3.35 -6.81 -2.05
C LEU A 58 2.10 -7.56 -2.50
N THR A 59 1.58 -8.45 -1.69
CA THR A 59 0.37 -9.19 -2.00
C THR A 59 -0.82 -8.25 -2.12
N VAL A 60 -0.96 -7.34 -1.17
CA VAL A 60 -2.09 -6.41 -1.14
C VAL A 60 -2.11 -5.53 -2.39
N TRP A 61 -0.97 -4.93 -2.71
CA TRP A 61 -0.91 -4.05 -3.88
C TRP A 61 -1.09 -4.81 -5.18
N ARG A 62 -0.52 -6.02 -5.25
CA ARG A 62 -0.67 -6.86 -6.44
C ARG A 62 -2.14 -7.19 -6.69
N GLU A 63 -2.84 -7.61 -5.64
CA GLU A 63 -4.25 -7.96 -5.76
C GLU A 63 -5.10 -6.74 -6.07
N TYR A 64 -4.75 -5.61 -5.49
CA TYR A 64 -5.46 -4.37 -5.77
C TYR A 64 -5.35 -4.00 -7.27
N ARG A 65 -4.20 -4.27 -7.87
CA ARG A 65 -4.02 -4.01 -9.31
C ARG A 65 -4.57 -5.14 -10.18
N GLY A 66 -5.07 -6.21 -9.59
CA GLY A 66 -5.64 -7.31 -10.34
C GLY A 66 -4.62 -8.18 -11.06
N LEU A 67 -3.39 -8.26 -10.53
CA LEU A 67 -2.32 -9.02 -11.15
C LEU A 67 -2.08 -10.33 -10.42
N SER A 68 -1.82 -11.39 -11.19
CA SER A 68 -1.32 -12.63 -10.60
C SER A 68 0.17 -12.49 -10.33
N GLN A 69 0.70 -13.43 -9.55
CA GLN A 69 2.15 -13.44 -9.31
C GLN A 69 2.93 -13.58 -10.62
N ALA A 70 2.43 -14.43 -11.51
CA ALA A 70 3.08 -14.63 -12.80
C ALA A 70 3.04 -13.36 -13.65
N GLU A 71 1.92 -12.66 -13.62
CA GLU A 71 1.80 -11.42 -14.38
C GLU A 71 2.69 -10.31 -13.84
N LEU A 72 2.75 -10.20 -12.52
CA LEU A 72 3.64 -9.24 -11.91
C LEU A 72 5.09 -9.54 -12.27
N ALA A 73 5.46 -10.83 -12.24
CA ALA A 73 6.82 -11.22 -12.63
C ALA A 73 7.11 -10.82 -14.07
N ARG A 74 6.17 -11.08 -14.95
CA ARG A 74 6.37 -10.75 -16.36
C ARG A 74 6.49 -9.26 -16.60
N GLN A 75 5.64 -8.47 -15.95
CA GLN A 75 5.63 -7.04 -16.18
C GLN A 75 6.81 -6.33 -15.50
N SER A 76 7.26 -6.84 -14.37
CA SER A 76 8.33 -6.20 -13.62
C SER A 76 9.72 -6.71 -14.01
N GLY A 77 9.79 -7.88 -14.62
CA GLY A 77 11.08 -8.52 -14.88
C GLY A 77 11.68 -9.17 -13.64
N VAL A 78 10.93 -9.26 -12.56
CA VAL A 78 11.38 -9.89 -11.32
C VAL A 78 10.98 -11.35 -11.35
N ASN A 79 11.86 -12.23 -10.89
CA ASN A 79 11.60 -13.65 -10.86
C ASN A 79 10.38 -13.97 -10.01
N ARG A 80 9.49 -14.83 -10.49
CA ARG A 80 8.27 -15.18 -9.78
C ARG A 80 8.55 -15.79 -8.43
N ILE A 81 9.58 -16.61 -8.32
CA ILE A 81 9.94 -17.23 -7.04
C ILE A 81 10.33 -16.17 -6.03
N GLN A 82 11.02 -15.14 -6.48
CA GLN A 82 11.38 -14.03 -5.61
C GLN A 82 10.14 -13.29 -5.12
N ILE A 83 9.16 -13.09 -6.00
CA ILE A 83 7.90 -12.48 -5.60
C ILE A 83 7.20 -13.32 -4.55
N ILE A 84 7.15 -14.64 -4.78
CA ILE A 84 6.53 -15.57 -3.83
C ILE A 84 7.21 -15.49 -2.48
N ASP A 85 8.55 -15.44 -2.46
CA ASP A 85 9.30 -15.37 -1.22
C ASP A 85 9.08 -14.07 -0.47
N ILE A 86 8.97 -12.97 -1.20
CA ILE A 86 8.71 -11.67 -0.57
C ILE A 86 7.30 -11.66 0.01
N GLU A 87 6.32 -12.18 -0.72
CA GLU A 87 4.94 -12.20 -0.23
C GLU A 87 4.78 -13.12 0.98
N ALA A 88 5.57 -14.18 1.04
CA ALA A 88 5.54 -15.10 2.16
C ALA A 88 6.35 -14.63 3.37
N GLY A 89 7.05 -13.51 3.23
CA GLY A 89 7.86 -12.99 4.32
C GLY A 89 9.20 -13.66 4.47
N ARG A 90 9.61 -14.49 3.51
CA ARG A 90 10.91 -15.19 3.58
C ARG A 90 12.05 -14.31 3.12
N LYS A 91 11.77 -13.29 2.32
CA LYS A 91 12.75 -12.35 1.83
C LYS A 91 12.12 -10.97 1.78
N THR A 92 12.96 -9.95 1.89
CA THR A 92 12.48 -8.58 1.78
C THR A 92 12.72 -7.99 0.39
N GLY A 93 13.62 -8.61 -0.38
CA GLY A 93 13.97 -8.10 -1.68
C GLY A 93 15.00 -6.98 -1.60
N SER A 94 15.78 -6.81 -2.66
CA SER A 94 16.71 -5.70 -2.74
C SER A 94 15.97 -4.43 -3.15
N ALA A 95 16.62 -3.28 -2.94
CA ALA A 95 16.04 -2.01 -3.34
C ALA A 95 15.73 -2.00 -4.85
N ALA A 96 16.61 -2.58 -5.66
CA ALA A 96 16.38 -2.63 -7.10
C ALA A 96 15.15 -3.47 -7.43
N THR A 97 14.99 -4.61 -6.77
CA THR A 97 13.83 -5.47 -6.96
C THR A 97 12.56 -4.75 -6.55
N LEU A 98 12.56 -4.14 -5.39
CA LEU A 98 11.38 -3.43 -4.89
C LEU A 98 11.01 -2.26 -5.78
N LYS A 99 12.00 -1.58 -6.35
CA LYS A 99 11.75 -0.48 -7.26
C LYS A 99 11.03 -0.97 -8.53
N LYS A 100 11.46 -2.10 -9.07
CA LYS A 100 10.81 -2.67 -10.25
C LYS A 100 9.37 -3.04 -9.96
N LEU A 101 9.13 -3.65 -8.82
CA LEU A 101 7.78 -4.04 -8.42
C LEU A 101 6.92 -2.81 -8.16
N ALA A 102 7.45 -1.83 -7.47
CA ALA A 102 6.73 -0.60 -7.17
C ALA A 102 6.31 0.12 -8.44
N THR A 103 7.18 0.13 -9.45
CA THR A 103 6.89 0.77 -10.73
C THR A 103 5.67 0.13 -11.40
N VAL A 104 5.63 -1.20 -11.44
CA VAL A 104 4.49 -1.90 -12.03
C VAL A 104 3.22 -1.66 -11.23
N LEU A 105 3.34 -1.66 -9.91
CA LEU A 105 2.20 -1.50 -9.02
C LEU A 105 1.78 -0.05 -8.85
N GLN A 106 2.57 0.87 -9.37
CA GLN A 106 2.29 2.32 -9.30
C GLN A 106 2.19 2.81 -7.86
N VAL A 107 3.13 2.36 -7.05
CA VAL A 107 3.27 2.80 -5.66
C VAL A 107 4.72 3.18 -5.42
N ASP A 108 4.97 3.82 -4.28
CA ASP A 108 6.34 4.10 -3.86
C ASP A 108 6.95 2.84 -3.28
N MET A 109 8.28 2.75 -3.35
CA MET A 109 8.98 1.63 -2.75
C MET A 109 8.63 1.45 -1.28
N ASP A 110 8.46 2.56 -0.58
CA ASP A 110 8.15 2.53 0.84
C ASP A 110 6.83 1.84 1.13
N ASP A 111 5.92 1.84 0.17
CA ASP A 111 4.61 1.20 0.33
C ASP A 111 4.71 -0.31 0.32
N LEU A 112 5.85 -0.85 -0.07
CA LEU A 112 6.07 -2.30 -0.08
C LEU A 112 6.70 -2.82 1.21
N PHE A 113 7.05 -1.95 2.13
CA PHE A 113 7.55 -2.38 3.44
C PHE A 113 6.37 -2.60 4.39
N GLU A 114 6.54 -3.54 5.30
CA GLU A 114 5.49 -3.81 6.27
C GLU A 114 5.41 -2.69 7.30
N ALA A 115 4.20 -2.50 7.83
CA ALA A 115 3.98 -1.44 8.80
C ALA A 115 4.86 -1.61 10.05
N SER A 116 5.16 -2.85 10.40
CA SER A 116 5.98 -3.14 11.58
C SER A 116 7.44 -2.75 11.39
N ASP A 117 7.84 -2.44 10.18
CA ASP A 117 9.21 -2.06 9.88
C ASP A 117 9.46 -0.57 10.01
N VAL A 118 8.44 0.15 10.36
CA VAL A 118 8.51 1.61 10.49
C VAL A 118 9.13 2.01 11.81
#